data_a919cba891b39e8da52260f5baa26f5c
#
_entry.id   a919cba891b39e8da52260f5baa26f5c
#
_cell.length_a   1.000
_cell.length_b   1.000
_cell.length_c   1.000
_cell.angle_alpha   90.00
_cell.angle_beta   90.00
_cell.angle_gamma   90.00
#
_symmetry.space_group_name_H-M   'P 1'
#
loop_
_entity.id
_entity.type
_entity.pdbx_description
1 polymer ?
#
loop_
_entity_poly.entity_id
_entity_poly.type
_entity_poly.pdbx_seq_one_letter_code
_entity_poly.pdbx_strand_id
1 'polypeptide(L)'
;MWGSGHAEILELYRDELKTVMKSAGLPVGPHQIATGIEALREYLKDNPGVYVKGNVFRGDIETFRNKNWVVTQPLLDDLASRLGPRQSSTMFVVEDPIEGVEVGYDGACIDGRFPTVACFGYEAKDAGYLGKVVKYEDLPQALREVNARLAPAMAALGCRSFYSTEVRVGPDRKPYLMDPAMRAGSPPSEAYIELFANWDEVIWAGAEGEMAELRPAAAYAAEIILRSEWAREHFLALDIPPSLRRFIKVHGHCRIEGRDYAAPLGISEIGAAIGLGDSLQDAVGAALEHAQAVEGLELEFDRDALNSAMASIEQGREFGIEW
;
A
#
# COMPACT_ATOMS: atom_id res chain seq x y z
N MET A 1 4.83 -23.27 -5.14
CA MET A 1 5.01 -22.12 -6.06
C MET A 1 4.79 -20.84 -5.26
N TRP A 2 5.63 -19.82 -5.40
CA TRP A 2 5.44 -18.51 -4.81
C TRP A 2 4.43 -17.69 -5.63
N GLY A 3 3.49 -17.02 -4.97
CA GLY A 3 2.47 -16.15 -5.55
C GLY A 3 1.20 -16.10 -4.73
N SER A 4 0.33 -15.14 -5.04
CA SER A 4 -0.97 -14.95 -4.36
C SER A 4 -1.95 -16.12 -4.51
N GLY A 5 -1.72 -16.98 -5.51
CA GLY A 5 -2.67 -18.04 -5.84
C GLY A 5 -4.04 -17.47 -6.20
N HIS A 6 -5.11 -18.05 -5.67
CA HIS A 6 -6.46 -17.49 -5.82
C HIS A 6 -6.76 -16.37 -4.79
N ALA A 7 -5.85 -16.12 -3.83
CA ALA A 7 -6.07 -15.07 -2.82
C ALA A 7 -6.04 -13.65 -3.41
N GLU A 8 -5.57 -13.48 -4.64
CA GLU A 8 -5.67 -12.22 -5.37
C GLU A 8 -7.11 -11.68 -5.46
N ILE A 9 -8.12 -12.54 -5.37
CA ILE A 9 -9.53 -12.12 -5.33
C ILE A 9 -9.82 -11.20 -4.14
N LEU A 10 -9.11 -11.36 -3.01
CA LEU A 10 -9.30 -10.54 -1.82
C LEU A 10 -8.84 -9.08 -2.02
N GLU A 11 -7.92 -8.85 -2.95
CA GLU A 11 -7.45 -7.51 -3.32
C GLU A 11 -8.29 -6.91 -4.46
N LEU A 12 -8.58 -7.70 -5.50
CA LEU A 12 -9.19 -7.21 -6.72
C LEU A 12 -10.72 -7.12 -6.65
N TYR A 13 -11.37 -8.09 -5.98
CA TYR A 13 -12.83 -8.17 -5.91
C TYR A 13 -13.29 -7.69 -4.53
N ARG A 14 -13.45 -6.38 -4.40
CA ARG A 14 -13.75 -5.74 -3.11
C ARG A 14 -15.11 -6.13 -2.52
N ASP A 15 -16.08 -6.48 -3.35
CA ASP A 15 -17.37 -7.04 -2.94
C ASP A 15 -17.21 -8.45 -2.34
N GLU A 16 -16.38 -9.28 -2.96
CA GLU A 16 -16.01 -10.60 -2.43
C GLU A 16 -15.24 -10.46 -1.10
N LEU A 17 -14.29 -9.51 -1.02
CA LEU A 17 -13.59 -9.20 0.23
C LEU A 17 -14.58 -8.89 1.35
N LYS A 18 -15.61 -8.04 1.10
CA LYS A 18 -16.63 -7.72 2.11
C LYS A 18 -17.38 -8.97 2.58
N THR A 19 -17.63 -9.92 1.67
CA THR A 19 -18.27 -11.20 1.99
C THR A 19 -17.35 -12.07 2.86
N VAL A 20 -16.07 -12.17 2.50
CA VAL A 20 -15.06 -12.91 3.30
C VAL A 20 -14.89 -12.27 4.69
N MET A 21 -14.79 -10.94 4.78
CA MET A 21 -14.69 -10.22 6.06
C MET A 21 -15.88 -10.53 6.99
N LYS A 22 -17.10 -10.45 6.48
CA LYS A 22 -18.33 -10.80 7.23
C LYS A 22 -18.29 -12.24 7.72
N SER A 23 -17.92 -13.18 6.85
CA SER A 23 -17.81 -14.59 7.18
C SER A 23 -16.74 -14.89 8.22
N ALA A 24 -15.63 -14.15 8.19
CA ALA A 24 -14.54 -14.22 9.15
C ALA A 24 -14.85 -13.51 10.48
N GLY A 25 -15.98 -12.82 10.58
CA GLY A 25 -16.38 -12.05 11.78
C GLY A 25 -15.60 -10.74 11.97
N LEU A 26 -15.02 -10.21 10.90
CA LEU A 26 -14.42 -8.88 10.90
C LEU A 26 -15.50 -7.78 10.75
N PRO A 27 -15.31 -6.61 11.38
CA PRO A 27 -16.20 -5.49 11.17
C PRO A 27 -16.13 -5.02 9.71
N VAL A 28 -17.28 -4.72 9.14
CA VAL A 28 -17.43 -4.16 7.80
C VAL A 28 -18.19 -2.85 7.93
N GLY A 29 -17.59 -1.76 7.47
CA GLY A 29 -18.23 -0.44 7.46
C GLY A 29 -19.46 -0.41 6.55
N PRO A 30 -20.33 0.60 6.72
CA PRO A 30 -21.44 0.81 5.81
C PRO A 30 -20.94 0.97 4.38
N HIS A 31 -21.57 0.26 3.44
CA HIS A 31 -21.20 0.29 2.04
C HIS A 31 -22.37 -0.02 1.13
N GLN A 32 -22.25 0.41 -0.12
CA GLN A 32 -23.18 0.14 -1.20
C GLN A 32 -22.42 -0.40 -2.42
N ILE A 33 -23.06 -1.23 -3.22
CA ILE A 33 -22.54 -1.68 -4.50
C ILE A 33 -23.29 -0.96 -5.61
N ALA A 34 -22.56 -0.22 -6.45
CA ALA A 34 -23.11 0.38 -7.66
C ALA A 34 -22.60 -0.40 -8.89
N THR A 35 -23.49 -0.81 -9.77
CA THR A 35 -23.12 -1.45 -11.04
C THR A 35 -23.35 -0.48 -12.19
N GLY A 36 -22.28 -0.16 -12.87
CA GLY A 36 -22.22 0.81 -13.96
C GLY A 36 -22.05 2.25 -13.49
N ILE A 37 -21.46 3.05 -14.37
CA ILE A 37 -21.16 4.48 -14.10
C ILE A 37 -22.42 5.28 -13.82
N GLU A 38 -23.54 5.01 -14.50
CA GLU A 38 -24.76 5.79 -14.31
C GLU A 38 -25.38 5.56 -12.92
N ALA A 39 -25.40 4.32 -12.44
CA ALA A 39 -25.85 4.04 -11.08
C ALA A 39 -24.94 4.69 -10.04
N LEU A 40 -23.62 4.70 -10.30
CA LEU A 40 -22.65 5.38 -9.45
C LEU A 40 -22.90 6.91 -9.44
N ARG A 41 -23.15 7.53 -10.62
CA ARG A 41 -23.44 8.96 -10.74
C ARG A 41 -24.69 9.35 -9.91
N GLU A 42 -25.77 8.60 -10.07
CA GLU A 42 -27.01 8.87 -9.32
C GLU A 42 -26.78 8.81 -7.81
N TYR A 43 -26.05 7.80 -7.35
CA TYR A 43 -25.76 7.65 -5.92
C TYR A 43 -24.89 8.81 -5.39
N LEU A 44 -23.83 9.19 -6.11
CA LEU A 44 -22.84 10.16 -5.63
C LEU A 44 -23.35 11.60 -5.59
N LYS A 45 -24.41 11.93 -6.36
CA LYS A 45 -25.02 13.27 -6.30
C LYS A 45 -25.51 13.63 -4.89
N ASP A 46 -26.11 12.66 -4.21
CA ASP A 46 -26.75 12.87 -2.91
C ASP A 46 -25.89 12.39 -1.72
N ASN A 47 -24.73 11.79 -2.00
CA ASN A 47 -23.86 11.19 -0.98
C ASN A 47 -22.43 11.75 -1.04
N PRO A 48 -22.21 13.01 -0.60
CA PRO A 48 -20.87 13.56 -0.50
C PRO A 48 -20.08 12.93 0.66
N GLY A 49 -18.76 12.88 0.52
CA GLY A 49 -17.85 12.40 1.56
C GLY A 49 -17.47 10.93 1.48
N VAL A 50 -18.22 10.12 0.74
CA VAL A 50 -17.98 8.68 0.58
C VAL A 50 -16.73 8.40 -0.25
N TYR A 51 -16.16 7.20 -0.06
CA TYR A 51 -15.07 6.67 -0.88
C TYR A 51 -15.64 5.70 -1.92
N VAL A 52 -15.11 5.77 -3.13
CA VAL A 52 -15.47 4.88 -4.23
C VAL A 52 -14.27 4.03 -4.57
N LYS A 53 -14.45 2.71 -4.59
CA LYS A 53 -13.43 1.74 -4.97
C LYS A 53 -13.91 0.94 -6.17
N GLY A 54 -13.13 0.95 -7.26
CA GLY A 54 -13.44 0.15 -8.45
C GLY A 54 -13.12 -1.33 -8.22
N ASN A 55 -14.06 -2.23 -8.54
CA ASN A 55 -13.77 -3.66 -8.57
C ASN A 55 -12.82 -4.00 -9.74
N VAL A 56 -11.85 -4.90 -9.50
CA VAL A 56 -10.94 -5.43 -10.54
C VAL A 56 -9.94 -4.39 -11.09
N PHE A 57 -9.82 -3.23 -10.45
CA PHE A 57 -8.86 -2.21 -10.87
C PHE A 57 -7.76 -2.00 -9.82
N ARG A 58 -6.56 -1.68 -10.30
CA ARG A 58 -5.41 -1.20 -9.54
C ARG A 58 -4.94 0.13 -10.14
N GLY A 59 -4.30 0.96 -9.32
CA GLY A 59 -3.75 2.26 -9.74
C GLY A 59 -4.78 3.39 -9.76
N ASP A 60 -4.61 4.39 -10.63
CA ASP A 60 -5.32 5.68 -10.65
C ASP A 60 -6.86 5.64 -10.60
N ILE A 61 -7.47 4.52 -10.98
CA ILE A 61 -8.93 4.35 -10.97
C ILE A 61 -9.38 3.57 -9.73
N GLU A 62 -8.44 3.13 -8.91
CA GLU A 62 -8.70 2.19 -7.83
C GLU A 62 -9.58 2.78 -6.75
N THR A 63 -9.24 3.97 -6.25
CA THR A 63 -9.96 4.59 -5.13
C THR A 63 -9.99 6.11 -5.27
N PHE A 64 -11.15 6.70 -5.06
CA PHE A 64 -11.28 8.16 -4.95
C PHE A 64 -12.35 8.54 -3.93
N ARG A 65 -12.28 9.77 -3.41
CA ARG A 65 -13.28 10.33 -2.50
C ARG A 65 -14.23 11.25 -3.24
N ASN A 66 -15.54 11.03 -3.09
CA ASN A 66 -16.58 11.97 -3.53
C ASN A 66 -16.62 13.18 -2.58
N LYS A 67 -15.76 14.17 -2.79
CA LYS A 67 -15.77 15.39 -1.96
C LYS A 67 -17.08 16.15 -2.10
N ASN A 68 -17.53 16.35 -3.32
CA ASN A 68 -18.84 16.89 -3.72
C ASN A 68 -19.05 16.62 -5.21
N TRP A 69 -20.29 16.75 -5.66
CA TRP A 69 -20.68 16.44 -7.04
C TRP A 69 -19.92 17.27 -8.09
N VAL A 70 -19.72 18.57 -7.84
CA VAL A 70 -19.06 19.46 -8.82
C VAL A 70 -17.64 19.03 -9.13
N VAL A 71 -16.89 18.57 -8.11
CA VAL A 71 -15.52 18.09 -8.26
C VAL A 71 -15.46 16.67 -8.80
N THR A 72 -16.43 15.83 -8.41
CA THR A 72 -16.42 14.40 -8.75
C THR A 72 -16.96 14.12 -10.17
N GLN A 73 -17.87 14.95 -10.68
CA GLN A 73 -18.45 14.71 -12.01
C GLN A 73 -17.41 14.64 -13.14
N PRO A 74 -16.44 15.56 -13.28
CA PRO A 74 -15.41 15.45 -14.33
C PRO A 74 -14.56 14.19 -14.22
N LEU A 75 -14.28 13.74 -12.98
CA LEU A 75 -13.55 12.49 -12.75
C LEU A 75 -14.33 11.28 -13.25
N LEU A 76 -15.67 11.27 -13.03
CA LEU A 76 -16.54 10.20 -13.54
C LEU A 76 -16.68 10.23 -15.07
N ASP A 77 -16.59 11.40 -15.69
CA ASP A 77 -16.60 11.54 -17.16
C ASP A 77 -15.33 10.94 -17.76
N ASP A 78 -14.17 11.23 -17.17
CA ASP A 78 -12.89 10.60 -17.54
C ASP A 78 -12.93 9.09 -17.32
N LEU A 79 -13.37 8.66 -16.15
CA LEU A 79 -13.52 7.23 -15.81
C LEU A 79 -14.43 6.50 -16.79
N ALA A 80 -15.57 7.09 -17.16
CA ALA A 80 -16.48 6.52 -18.16
C ALA A 80 -15.80 6.37 -19.52
N SER A 81 -15.04 7.39 -19.94
CA SER A 81 -14.25 7.34 -21.18
C SER A 81 -13.21 6.23 -21.18
N ARG A 82 -12.48 6.07 -20.09
CA ARG A 82 -11.44 5.04 -19.91
C ARG A 82 -12.02 3.63 -19.84
N LEU A 83 -13.17 3.45 -19.21
CA LEU A 83 -13.87 2.17 -19.14
C LEU A 83 -14.49 1.76 -20.48
N GLY A 84 -14.87 2.72 -21.33
CA GLY A 84 -15.47 2.47 -22.62
C GLY A 84 -16.68 1.53 -22.54
N PRO A 85 -16.73 0.41 -23.29
CA PRO A 85 -17.87 -0.52 -23.24
C PRO A 85 -18.14 -1.16 -21.89
N ARG A 86 -17.15 -1.18 -20.97
CA ARG A 86 -17.29 -1.76 -19.64
C ARG A 86 -18.01 -0.84 -18.65
N GLN A 87 -18.24 0.44 -19.00
CA GLN A 87 -18.85 1.42 -18.12
C GLN A 87 -20.21 1.00 -17.54
N SER A 88 -20.99 0.19 -18.24
CA SER A 88 -22.30 -0.28 -17.77
C SER A 88 -22.25 -1.50 -16.86
N SER A 89 -21.14 -2.25 -16.87
CA SER A 89 -20.98 -3.52 -16.13
C SER A 89 -19.94 -3.46 -15.02
N THR A 90 -19.13 -2.41 -14.95
CA THR A 90 -18.14 -2.26 -13.88
C THR A 90 -18.82 -2.06 -12.55
N MET A 91 -18.41 -2.83 -11.55
CA MET A 91 -18.88 -2.69 -10.18
C MET A 91 -18.00 -1.76 -9.37
N PHE A 92 -18.64 -0.98 -8.52
CA PHE A 92 -17.97 -0.08 -7.58
C PHE A 92 -18.50 -0.37 -6.17
N VAL A 93 -17.59 -0.42 -5.21
CA VAL A 93 -17.93 -0.44 -3.78
C VAL A 93 -17.83 1.00 -3.29
N VAL A 94 -18.94 1.52 -2.80
CA VAL A 94 -19.01 2.87 -2.21
C VAL A 94 -19.08 2.73 -0.71
N GLU A 95 -18.15 3.32 0.01
CA GLU A 95 -17.96 3.15 1.45
C GLU A 95 -18.09 4.48 2.19
N ASP A 96 -18.78 4.45 3.34
CA ASP A 96 -18.73 5.57 4.27
C ASP A 96 -17.32 5.69 4.87
N PRO A 97 -16.86 6.93 5.16
CA PRO A 97 -15.59 7.12 5.82
C PRO A 97 -15.60 6.51 7.22
N ILE A 98 -14.54 5.80 7.55
CA ILE A 98 -14.29 5.27 8.90
C ILE A 98 -13.29 6.18 9.58
N GLU A 99 -13.64 6.76 10.72
CA GLU A 99 -12.74 7.58 11.52
C GLU A 99 -11.69 6.71 12.20
N GLY A 100 -10.49 7.25 12.37
CA GLY A 100 -9.41 6.59 13.09
C GLY A 100 -8.07 6.67 12.38
N VAL A 101 -7.09 6.01 12.97
CA VAL A 101 -5.74 5.90 12.44
C VAL A 101 -5.59 4.62 11.61
N GLU A 102 -4.84 4.70 10.53
CA GLU A 102 -4.54 3.58 9.65
C GLU A 102 -3.14 3.06 9.92
N VAL A 103 -3.04 1.74 10.08
CA VAL A 103 -1.80 1.04 10.38
C VAL A 103 -1.65 -0.18 9.48
N GLY A 104 -0.41 -0.53 9.15
CA GLY A 104 -0.08 -1.60 8.24
C GLY A 104 0.68 -2.76 8.88
N TYR A 105 0.35 -3.98 8.45
CA TYR A 105 1.23 -5.13 8.53
C TYR A 105 1.85 -5.35 7.15
N ASP A 106 3.17 -5.50 7.12
CA ASP A 106 3.91 -5.74 5.89
C ASP A 106 4.89 -6.90 6.07
N GLY A 107 4.81 -7.89 5.17
CA GLY A 107 5.61 -9.09 5.28
C GLY A 107 5.21 -10.15 4.26
N ALA A 108 5.03 -11.39 4.74
CA ALA A 108 4.62 -12.52 3.91
C ALA A 108 3.47 -13.30 4.55
N CYS A 109 2.72 -14.01 3.71
CA CYS A 109 1.75 -15.02 4.13
C CYS A 109 2.04 -16.32 3.39
N ILE A 110 2.21 -17.44 4.14
CA ILE A 110 2.43 -18.77 3.59
C ILE A 110 1.32 -19.69 4.09
N ASP A 111 0.35 -19.96 3.23
CA ASP A 111 -0.83 -20.79 3.55
C ASP A 111 -1.52 -20.35 4.86
N GLY A 112 -1.75 -19.04 5.02
CA GLY A 112 -2.38 -18.44 6.19
C GLY A 112 -1.50 -18.36 7.44
N ARG A 113 -0.19 -18.61 7.32
CA ARG A 113 0.80 -18.45 8.39
C ARG A 113 1.65 -17.22 8.13
N PHE A 114 2.13 -16.59 9.19
CA PHE A 114 2.92 -15.36 9.13
C PHE A 114 4.29 -15.57 9.77
N PRO A 115 5.35 -14.89 9.31
CA PRO A 115 6.67 -14.91 9.95
C PRO A 115 6.60 -14.45 11.41
N THR A 116 7.56 -14.87 12.23
CA THR A 116 7.66 -14.46 13.63
C THR A 116 8.11 -13.01 13.81
N VAL A 117 8.62 -12.40 12.73
CA VAL A 117 9.02 -10.99 12.66
C VAL A 117 8.29 -10.34 11.49
N ALA A 118 7.88 -9.11 11.64
CA ALA A 118 7.12 -8.36 10.64
C ALA A 118 7.58 -6.89 10.59
N CYS A 119 7.22 -6.21 9.51
CA CYS A 119 7.22 -4.76 9.46
C CYS A 119 5.85 -4.27 9.89
N PHE A 120 5.83 -3.36 10.87
CA PHE A 120 4.68 -2.59 11.31
C PHE A 120 4.82 -1.18 10.77
N GLY A 121 3.82 -0.67 10.07
CA GLY A 121 3.96 0.56 9.31
C GLY A 121 2.85 1.58 9.41
N TYR A 122 3.23 2.80 9.06
CA TYR A 122 2.35 3.94 8.85
C TYR A 122 2.64 4.56 7.48
N GLU A 123 1.62 4.65 6.65
CA GLU A 123 1.72 5.31 5.37
C GLU A 123 1.40 6.81 5.50
N ALA A 124 2.26 7.63 4.90
CA ALA A 124 1.95 9.02 4.56
C ALA A 124 1.40 9.00 3.13
N LYS A 125 0.07 9.01 3.00
CA LYS A 125 -0.61 8.87 1.69
C LYS A 125 0.00 9.79 0.64
N ASP A 126 0.34 9.23 -0.52
CA ASP A 126 0.97 9.92 -1.64
C ASP A 126 2.34 10.57 -1.33
N ALA A 127 2.99 10.27 -0.22
CA ALA A 127 4.20 10.96 0.19
C ALA A 127 5.33 10.04 0.67
N GLY A 128 5.01 8.95 1.38
CA GLY A 128 6.01 8.01 1.87
C GLY A 128 5.47 7.02 2.90
N TYR A 129 6.40 6.35 3.58
CA TYR A 129 6.09 5.29 4.53
C TYR A 129 7.10 5.25 5.67
N LEU A 130 6.63 4.89 6.85
CA LEU A 130 7.46 4.58 8.02
C LEU A 130 7.22 3.15 8.45
N GLY A 131 8.28 2.35 8.54
CA GLY A 131 8.25 0.96 8.96
C GLY A 131 9.11 0.69 10.18
N LYS A 132 8.63 -0.15 11.08
CA LYS A 132 9.33 -0.64 12.26
C LYS A 132 9.34 -2.16 12.27
N VAL A 133 10.49 -2.76 12.52
CA VAL A 133 10.59 -4.19 12.77
C VAL A 133 10.05 -4.52 14.15
N VAL A 134 9.12 -5.45 14.21
CA VAL A 134 8.55 -5.96 15.46
C VAL A 134 8.44 -7.48 15.42
N LYS A 135 8.38 -8.13 16.58
CA LYS A 135 7.91 -9.52 16.62
C LYS A 135 6.43 -9.56 16.25
N TYR A 136 5.99 -10.61 15.58
CA TYR A 136 4.59 -10.76 15.19
C TYR A 136 3.64 -10.68 16.41
N GLU A 137 4.06 -11.24 17.54
CA GLU A 137 3.31 -11.20 18.80
C GLU A 137 3.16 -9.79 19.40
N ASP A 138 4.09 -8.87 19.05
CA ASP A 138 4.12 -7.49 19.53
C ASP A 138 3.40 -6.51 18.58
N LEU A 139 2.91 -7.00 17.44
CA LEU A 139 2.05 -6.20 16.55
C LEU A 139 0.81 -5.70 17.30
N PRO A 140 0.25 -4.54 16.94
CA PRO A 140 -1.05 -4.11 17.41
C PRO A 140 -2.11 -5.21 17.32
N GLN A 141 -2.93 -5.36 18.36
CA GLN A 141 -3.96 -6.40 18.40
C GLN A 141 -4.87 -6.37 17.16
N ALA A 142 -5.18 -5.17 16.66
CA ALA A 142 -6.00 -4.98 15.47
C ALA A 142 -5.42 -5.69 14.22
N LEU A 143 -4.12 -5.56 13.99
CA LEU A 143 -3.43 -6.23 12.87
C LEU A 143 -3.41 -7.75 13.05
N ARG A 144 -3.08 -8.23 14.26
CA ARG A 144 -3.08 -9.67 14.57
C ARG A 144 -4.48 -10.28 14.42
N GLU A 145 -5.51 -9.56 14.83
CA GLU A 145 -6.90 -10.03 14.71
C GLU A 145 -7.30 -10.14 13.23
N VAL A 146 -7.04 -9.13 12.41
CA VAL A 146 -7.32 -9.18 10.96
C VAL A 146 -6.59 -10.34 10.31
N ASN A 147 -5.28 -10.48 10.56
CA ASN A 147 -4.49 -11.56 9.99
C ASN A 147 -5.02 -12.94 10.42
N ALA A 148 -5.31 -13.14 11.71
CA ALA A 148 -5.83 -14.40 12.22
C ALA A 148 -7.21 -14.76 11.63
N ARG A 149 -8.07 -13.76 11.42
CA ARG A 149 -9.41 -13.94 10.83
C ARG A 149 -9.36 -14.26 9.33
N LEU A 150 -8.41 -13.68 8.60
CA LEU A 150 -8.23 -13.94 7.17
C LEU A 150 -7.41 -15.21 6.88
N ALA A 151 -6.58 -15.67 7.81
CA ALA A 151 -5.68 -16.80 7.64
C ALA A 151 -6.35 -18.05 7.05
N PRO A 152 -7.55 -18.50 7.49
CA PRO A 152 -8.21 -19.66 6.90
C PRO A 152 -8.58 -19.48 5.42
N ALA A 153 -9.02 -18.27 5.05
CA ALA A 153 -9.36 -17.95 3.66
C ALA A 153 -8.09 -17.92 2.80
N MET A 154 -7.02 -17.28 3.27
CA MET A 154 -5.74 -17.22 2.56
C MET A 154 -5.13 -18.63 2.37
N ALA A 155 -5.23 -19.50 3.38
CA ALA A 155 -4.80 -20.89 3.27
C ALA A 155 -5.61 -21.64 2.20
N ALA A 156 -6.94 -21.53 2.24
CA ALA A 156 -7.82 -22.19 1.28
C ALA A 156 -7.62 -21.71 -0.17
N LEU A 157 -7.22 -20.45 -0.34
CA LEU A 157 -6.94 -19.81 -1.63
C LEU A 157 -5.50 -20.00 -2.11
N GLY A 158 -4.64 -20.64 -1.32
CA GLY A 158 -3.26 -20.99 -1.68
C GLY A 158 -2.31 -19.81 -1.71
N CYS A 159 -2.48 -18.85 -0.78
CA CYS A 159 -1.62 -17.68 -0.67
C CYS A 159 -0.23 -18.04 -0.16
N ARG A 160 0.80 -17.84 -1.00
CA ARG A 160 2.23 -17.95 -0.66
C ARG A 160 2.97 -16.77 -1.26
N SER A 161 2.81 -15.59 -0.69
CA SER A 161 3.26 -14.34 -1.28
C SER A 161 3.66 -13.31 -0.24
N PHE A 162 4.22 -12.21 -0.73
CA PHE A 162 4.16 -10.97 0.02
C PHE A 162 2.70 -10.68 0.39
N TYR A 163 2.52 -10.07 1.54
CA TYR A 163 1.21 -9.74 2.05
C TYR A 163 1.30 -8.47 2.90
N SER A 164 0.42 -7.54 2.62
CA SER A 164 0.25 -6.30 3.35
C SER A 164 -1.21 -6.09 3.71
N THR A 165 -1.47 -5.42 4.83
CA THR A 165 -2.82 -5.00 5.21
C THR A 165 -2.82 -3.56 5.71
N GLU A 166 -3.83 -2.81 5.29
CA GLU A 166 -4.20 -1.52 5.87
C GLU A 166 -5.41 -1.73 6.79
N VAL A 167 -5.21 -1.45 8.08
CA VAL A 167 -6.26 -1.59 9.09
C VAL A 167 -6.49 -0.26 9.77
N ARG A 168 -7.74 0.21 9.77
CA ARG A 168 -8.11 1.43 10.46
C ARG A 168 -8.72 1.11 11.82
N VAL A 169 -8.22 1.81 12.85
CA VAL A 169 -8.68 1.67 14.23
C VAL A 169 -9.18 3.02 14.71
N GLY A 170 -10.45 3.07 15.06
CA GLY A 170 -11.10 4.28 15.52
C GLY A 170 -11.48 4.26 17.00
N PRO A 171 -12.36 5.20 17.41
CA PRO A 171 -12.81 5.32 18.80
C PRO A 171 -13.46 4.05 19.38
N ASP A 172 -14.08 3.23 18.53
CA ASP A 172 -14.67 1.94 18.93
C ASP A 172 -13.64 0.81 19.09
N ARG A 173 -12.37 1.09 18.78
CA ARG A 173 -11.23 0.17 18.83
C ARG A 173 -11.38 -1.11 18.01
N LYS A 174 -12.28 -1.11 17.03
CA LYS A 174 -12.44 -2.25 16.12
C LYS A 174 -11.45 -2.19 14.96
N PRO A 175 -10.98 -3.35 14.47
CA PRO A 175 -10.06 -3.42 13.34
C PRO A 175 -10.83 -3.42 12.01
N TYR A 176 -11.00 -2.28 11.40
CA TYR A 176 -11.59 -2.17 10.07
C TYR A 176 -10.51 -2.41 9.01
N LEU A 177 -10.57 -3.55 8.33
CA LEU A 177 -9.72 -3.80 7.18
C LEU A 177 -10.12 -2.88 6.02
N MET A 178 -9.19 -2.03 5.60
CA MET A 178 -9.39 -1.08 4.52
C MET A 178 -9.03 -1.69 3.17
N ASP A 179 -7.81 -2.21 3.06
CA ASP A 179 -7.32 -2.92 1.88
C ASP A 179 -6.28 -3.98 2.27
N PRO A 180 -6.38 -5.21 1.75
CA PRO A 180 -5.30 -6.17 1.74
C PRO A 180 -4.56 -6.12 0.40
N ALA A 181 -3.24 -6.22 0.40
CA ALA A 181 -2.46 -6.47 -0.81
C ALA A 181 -1.89 -7.89 -0.77
N MET A 182 -2.27 -8.71 -1.74
CA MET A 182 -1.83 -10.10 -1.87
C MET A 182 -0.52 -10.20 -2.66
N ARG A 183 0.29 -9.18 -2.60
CA ARG A 183 1.56 -8.96 -3.32
C ARG A 183 2.44 -8.00 -2.54
N ALA A 184 3.61 -7.69 -3.07
CA ALA A 184 4.38 -6.55 -2.61
C ALA A 184 3.58 -5.25 -2.83
N GLY A 185 3.16 -4.59 -1.77
CA GLY A 185 2.43 -3.32 -1.80
C GLY A 185 3.38 -2.16 -2.09
N SER A 186 2.92 -1.10 -2.77
CA SER A 186 3.68 0.13 -2.97
C SER A 186 2.86 1.31 -2.46
N PRO A 187 3.44 2.22 -1.68
CA PRO A 187 4.40 1.85 -0.67
C PRO A 187 3.83 0.72 0.19
N PRO A 188 4.45 -0.12 0.89
CA PRO A 188 5.72 -0.06 1.60
C PRO A 188 6.80 -1.02 1.11
N SER A 189 6.59 -1.74 -0.03
CA SER A 189 7.50 -2.83 -0.39
C SER A 189 8.91 -2.34 -0.68
N GLU A 190 9.05 -1.14 -1.21
CA GLU A 190 10.32 -0.50 -1.48
C GLU A 190 11.18 -0.40 -0.21
N ALA A 191 10.51 -0.13 0.93
CA ALA A 191 11.16 -0.04 2.23
C ALA A 191 11.43 -1.41 2.85
N TYR A 192 10.43 -2.31 2.95
CA TYR A 192 10.64 -3.57 3.67
C TYR A 192 11.50 -4.57 2.92
N ILE A 193 11.63 -4.46 1.59
CA ILE A 193 12.60 -5.27 0.83
C ILE A 193 14.03 -4.98 1.29
N GLU A 194 14.34 -3.74 1.64
CA GLU A 194 15.66 -3.37 2.18
C GLU A 194 15.76 -3.61 3.69
N LEU A 195 14.64 -3.57 4.41
CA LEU A 195 14.58 -3.76 5.85
C LEU A 195 14.89 -5.21 6.28
N PHE A 196 14.68 -6.18 5.38
CA PHE A 196 14.98 -7.60 5.62
C PHE A 196 16.00 -8.13 4.61
N ALA A 197 17.01 -8.85 5.10
CA ALA A 197 18.19 -9.21 4.32
C ALA A 197 18.08 -10.53 3.55
N ASN A 198 16.97 -11.30 3.70
CA ASN A 198 16.90 -12.68 3.20
C ASN A 198 15.58 -13.03 2.50
N TRP A 199 15.08 -12.12 1.69
CA TRP A 199 13.85 -12.38 0.92
C TRP A 199 13.98 -13.55 -0.07
N ASP A 200 15.17 -13.81 -0.58
CA ASP A 200 15.47 -14.96 -1.42
C ASP A 200 15.17 -16.29 -0.71
N GLU A 201 15.60 -16.43 0.55
CA GLU A 201 15.30 -17.60 1.36
C GLU A 201 13.80 -17.72 1.68
N VAL A 202 13.15 -16.57 2.01
CA VAL A 202 11.72 -16.52 2.32
C VAL A 202 10.87 -16.90 1.10
N ILE A 203 11.22 -16.39 -0.07
CA ILE A 203 10.54 -16.70 -1.33
C ILE A 203 10.72 -18.19 -1.68
N TRP A 204 11.95 -18.70 -1.56
CA TRP A 204 12.24 -20.10 -1.88
C TRP A 204 11.50 -21.06 -0.95
N ALA A 205 11.64 -20.89 0.36
CA ALA A 205 10.94 -21.70 1.36
C ALA A 205 9.42 -21.59 1.21
N GLY A 206 8.91 -20.36 1.03
CA GLY A 206 7.49 -20.10 0.85
C GLY A 206 6.91 -20.76 -0.39
N ALA A 207 7.66 -20.87 -1.49
CA ALA A 207 7.24 -21.59 -2.68
C ALA A 207 6.97 -23.09 -2.40
N GLU A 208 7.73 -23.68 -1.46
CA GLU A 208 7.53 -25.08 -0.99
C GLU A 208 6.48 -25.19 0.13
N GLY A 209 5.95 -24.07 0.61
CA GLY A 209 4.98 -24.01 1.71
C GLY A 209 5.64 -24.04 3.09
N GLU A 210 6.92 -23.71 3.16
CA GLU A 210 7.67 -23.60 4.39
C GLU A 210 7.84 -22.12 4.79
N MET A 211 7.98 -21.85 6.09
CA MET A 211 8.20 -20.51 6.62
C MET A 211 9.67 -20.35 6.98
N ALA A 212 10.37 -19.44 6.30
CA ALA A 212 11.69 -19.00 6.73
C ALA A 212 11.58 -17.78 7.66
N GLU A 213 12.50 -17.68 8.61
CA GLU A 213 12.59 -16.53 9.51
C GLU A 213 13.11 -15.30 8.78
N LEU A 214 12.41 -14.18 8.91
CA LEU A 214 12.89 -12.88 8.39
C LEU A 214 14.07 -12.38 9.23
N ARG A 215 15.13 -11.95 8.56
CA ARG A 215 16.34 -11.39 9.20
C ARG A 215 16.40 -9.87 9.00
N PRO A 216 16.11 -9.07 10.04
CA PRO A 216 16.18 -7.62 9.94
C PRO A 216 17.61 -7.13 9.61
N ALA A 217 17.72 -6.17 8.70
CA ALA A 217 18.94 -5.42 8.39
C ALA A 217 19.04 -4.14 9.22
N ALA A 218 17.91 -3.61 9.71
CA ALA A 218 17.81 -2.46 10.59
C ALA A 218 16.52 -2.57 11.44
N ALA A 219 16.35 -1.67 12.41
CA ALA A 219 15.14 -1.65 13.25
C ALA A 219 14.02 -0.83 12.61
N TYR A 220 14.35 0.17 11.80
CA TYR A 220 13.41 1.09 11.15
C TYR A 220 13.74 1.29 9.68
N ALA A 221 12.70 1.55 8.90
CA ALA A 221 12.80 2.03 7.54
C ALA A 221 11.93 3.27 7.34
N ALA A 222 12.39 4.16 6.48
CA ALA A 222 11.62 5.29 6.00
C ALA A 222 11.67 5.32 4.48
N GLU A 223 10.57 5.73 3.86
CA GLU A 223 10.43 5.86 2.43
C GLU A 223 9.91 7.25 2.09
N ILE A 224 10.51 7.88 1.08
CA ILE A 224 10.08 9.18 0.55
C ILE A 224 9.85 9.01 -0.95
N ILE A 225 8.66 9.32 -1.41
CA ILE A 225 8.28 9.21 -2.81
C ILE A 225 8.97 10.29 -3.63
N LEU A 226 9.53 9.90 -4.77
CA LEU A 226 10.15 10.77 -5.76
C LEU A 226 9.19 11.00 -6.93
N ARG A 227 9.06 12.25 -7.40
CA ARG A 227 8.16 12.63 -8.48
C ARG A 227 8.85 13.48 -9.52
N SER A 228 8.36 13.38 -10.77
CA SER A 228 8.72 14.28 -11.87
C SER A 228 7.54 14.38 -12.83
N GLU A 229 7.04 15.57 -13.07
CA GLU A 229 5.99 15.78 -14.09
C GLU A 229 6.51 15.48 -15.50
N TRP A 230 7.79 15.75 -15.77
CA TRP A 230 8.43 15.36 -17.02
C TRP A 230 8.35 13.86 -17.32
N ALA A 231 8.49 13.03 -16.29
CA ALA A 231 8.49 11.58 -16.41
C ALA A 231 7.12 10.99 -16.80
N ARG A 232 6.04 11.75 -16.76
CA ARG A 232 4.71 11.26 -17.19
C ARG A 232 4.70 10.86 -18.66
N GLU A 233 5.41 11.59 -19.51
CA GLU A 233 5.38 11.43 -20.97
C GLU A 233 6.76 11.17 -21.59
N HIS A 234 7.83 11.30 -20.80
CA HIS A 234 9.20 11.25 -21.30
C HIS A 234 10.06 10.32 -20.45
N PHE A 235 11.07 9.70 -21.06
CA PHE A 235 12.15 9.05 -20.32
C PHE A 235 12.89 10.10 -19.47
N LEU A 236 12.90 9.90 -18.17
CA LEU A 236 13.61 10.75 -17.24
C LEU A 236 15.01 10.16 -16.99
N ALA A 237 16.04 10.86 -17.45
CA ALA A 237 17.42 10.51 -17.08
C ALA A 237 17.65 10.86 -15.60
N LEU A 238 18.25 9.91 -14.86
CA LEU A 238 18.54 10.05 -13.44
C LEU A 238 20.06 9.95 -13.21
N ASP A 239 20.59 10.83 -12.38
CA ASP A 239 21.91 10.66 -11.79
C ASP A 239 21.73 10.13 -10.37
N ILE A 240 22.08 8.85 -10.19
CA ILE A 240 21.98 8.14 -8.92
C ILE A 240 23.39 7.77 -8.48
N PRO A 241 23.88 8.30 -7.35
CA PRO A 241 25.20 7.92 -6.83
C PRO A 241 25.31 6.39 -6.71
N PRO A 242 26.41 5.78 -7.19
CA PRO A 242 26.55 4.31 -7.20
C PRO A 242 26.35 3.66 -5.82
N SER A 243 26.74 4.33 -4.74
CA SER A 243 26.56 3.87 -3.36
C SER A 243 25.10 3.83 -2.89
N LEU A 244 24.23 4.62 -3.54
CA LEU A 244 22.82 4.76 -3.15
C LEU A 244 21.86 3.95 -4.00
N ARG A 245 22.31 3.30 -5.08
CA ARG A 245 21.44 2.54 -6.00
C ARG A 245 20.56 1.51 -5.31
N ARG A 246 21.04 0.91 -4.25
CA ARG A 246 20.26 -0.03 -3.44
C ARG A 246 19.04 0.65 -2.80
N PHE A 247 19.18 1.89 -2.39
CA PHE A 247 18.18 2.63 -1.63
C PHE A 247 17.29 3.53 -2.50
N ILE A 248 17.59 3.62 -3.79
CA ILE A 248 16.75 4.37 -4.75
C ILE A 248 15.97 3.37 -5.60
N LYS A 249 14.68 3.31 -5.39
CA LYS A 249 13.76 2.44 -6.13
C LYS A 249 13.13 3.24 -7.25
N VAL A 250 13.32 2.82 -8.48
CA VAL A 250 12.81 3.53 -9.67
C VAL A 250 11.79 2.66 -10.38
N HIS A 251 10.59 3.16 -10.54
CA HIS A 251 9.53 2.50 -11.30
C HIS A 251 9.84 2.53 -12.79
N GLY A 252 9.66 1.38 -13.46
CA GLY A 252 10.00 1.28 -14.87
C GLY A 252 11.49 1.54 -15.17
N HIS A 253 12.39 1.24 -14.19
CA HIS A 253 13.82 1.48 -14.33
C HIS A 253 14.41 0.77 -15.55
N CYS A 254 15.18 1.50 -16.33
CA CYS A 254 16.03 0.92 -17.36
C CYS A 254 17.41 1.61 -17.37
N ARG A 255 18.42 0.88 -17.84
CA ARG A 255 19.78 1.40 -17.95
C ARG A 255 20.25 1.32 -19.40
N ILE A 256 20.54 2.49 -19.98
CA ILE A 256 20.94 2.62 -21.38
C ILE A 256 22.30 3.32 -21.42
N GLU A 257 23.29 2.67 -22.02
CA GLU A 257 24.68 3.19 -22.14
C GLU A 257 25.26 3.70 -20.80
N GLY A 258 24.94 2.99 -19.72
CA GLY A 258 25.46 3.31 -18.38
C GLY A 258 24.67 4.38 -17.61
N ARG A 259 23.65 5.00 -18.20
CA ARG A 259 22.77 5.96 -17.56
C ARG A 259 21.48 5.31 -17.07
N ASP A 260 21.02 5.73 -15.91
CA ASP A 260 19.77 5.27 -15.32
C ASP A 260 18.60 6.13 -15.82
N TYR A 261 17.47 5.51 -16.13
CA TYR A 261 16.25 6.16 -16.61
C TYR A 261 15.03 5.60 -15.89
N ALA A 262 14.06 6.47 -15.59
CA ALA A 262 12.68 6.07 -15.38
C ALA A 262 11.91 6.14 -16.70
N ALA A 263 11.21 5.05 -17.04
CA ALA A 263 10.36 5.01 -18.23
C ALA A 263 9.03 5.73 -17.96
N PRO A 264 8.43 6.37 -18.99
CA PRO A 264 7.15 7.04 -18.82
C PRO A 264 6.03 6.03 -18.56
N LEU A 265 5.33 6.15 -17.42
CA LEU A 265 4.22 5.30 -17.04
C LEU A 265 2.87 6.06 -17.01
N GLY A 266 2.85 7.32 -17.45
CA GLY A 266 1.67 8.18 -17.41
C GLY A 266 1.41 8.84 -16.05
N ILE A 267 2.25 8.58 -15.05
CA ILE A 267 2.17 9.13 -13.70
C ILE A 267 3.45 9.90 -13.36
N SER A 268 3.35 10.85 -12.44
CA SER A 268 4.51 11.64 -11.99
C SER A 268 5.37 10.91 -10.96
N GLU A 269 4.83 9.93 -10.26
CA GLU A 269 5.56 9.12 -9.31
C GLU A 269 6.55 8.21 -10.04
N ILE A 270 7.83 8.40 -9.77
CA ILE A 270 8.91 7.67 -10.44
C ILE A 270 9.56 6.62 -9.55
N GLY A 271 9.21 6.59 -8.28
CA GLY A 271 9.79 5.67 -7.31
C GLY A 271 10.01 6.30 -5.96
N ALA A 272 10.96 5.77 -5.20
CA ALA A 272 11.18 6.18 -3.81
C ALA A 272 12.66 6.16 -3.40
N ALA A 273 12.98 6.97 -2.40
CA ALA A 273 14.24 6.94 -1.66
C ALA A 273 14.03 6.29 -0.29
N ILE A 274 14.82 5.27 0.02
CA ILE A 274 14.71 4.48 1.23
C ILE A 274 15.83 4.83 2.20
N GLY A 275 15.49 5.04 3.48
CA GLY A 275 16.44 5.13 4.57
C GLY A 275 16.23 4.00 5.57
N LEU A 276 17.33 3.45 6.08
CA LEU A 276 17.34 2.46 7.15
C LEU A 276 18.05 3.02 8.38
N GLY A 277 17.63 2.61 9.57
CA GLY A 277 18.26 3.05 10.82
C GLY A 277 17.92 2.18 12.02
N ASP A 278 18.72 2.33 13.08
CA ASP A 278 18.44 1.71 14.38
C ASP A 278 17.49 2.57 15.23
N SER A 279 17.24 3.81 14.80
CA SER A 279 16.19 4.68 15.30
C SER A 279 15.34 5.22 14.16
N LEU A 280 14.12 5.69 14.47
CA LEU A 280 13.23 6.33 13.50
C LEU A 280 13.90 7.57 12.89
N GLN A 281 14.58 8.37 13.70
CA GLN A 281 15.27 9.57 13.26
C GLN A 281 16.41 9.27 12.28
N ASP A 282 17.16 8.20 12.51
CA ASP A 282 18.23 7.78 11.60
C ASP A 282 17.67 7.33 10.25
N ALA A 283 16.58 6.54 10.27
CA ALA A 283 15.92 6.09 9.04
C ALA A 283 15.36 7.27 8.24
N VAL A 284 14.67 8.21 8.88
CA VAL A 284 14.13 9.43 8.24
C VAL A 284 15.25 10.30 7.71
N GLY A 285 16.31 10.52 8.49
CA GLY A 285 17.48 11.29 8.06
C GLY A 285 18.14 10.69 6.83
N ALA A 286 18.34 9.36 6.82
CA ALA A 286 18.92 8.66 5.68
C ALA A 286 18.03 8.74 4.43
N ALA A 287 16.70 8.58 4.56
CA ALA A 287 15.77 8.70 3.43
C ALA A 287 15.82 10.10 2.80
N LEU A 288 15.86 11.16 3.63
CA LEU A 288 15.98 12.54 3.16
C LEU A 288 17.33 12.80 2.47
N GLU A 289 18.43 12.32 3.03
CA GLU A 289 19.75 12.43 2.42
C GLU A 289 19.80 11.72 1.05
N HIS A 290 19.25 10.51 0.99
CA HIS A 290 19.19 9.74 -0.25
C HIS A 290 18.32 10.42 -1.31
N ALA A 291 17.14 10.95 -0.94
CA ALA A 291 16.28 11.69 -1.86
C ALA A 291 16.96 12.96 -2.41
N GLN A 292 17.72 13.68 -1.57
CA GLN A 292 18.46 14.88 -1.97
C GLN A 292 19.64 14.59 -2.91
N ALA A 293 20.18 13.38 -2.85
CA ALA A 293 21.35 12.99 -3.63
C ALA A 293 21.04 12.53 -5.06
N VAL A 294 19.75 12.35 -5.40
CA VAL A 294 19.32 11.97 -6.76
C VAL A 294 19.03 13.22 -7.56
N GLU A 295 19.54 13.28 -8.78
CA GLU A 295 19.27 14.38 -9.71
C GLU A 295 18.47 13.89 -10.92
N GLY A 296 17.55 14.72 -11.39
CA GLY A 296 16.73 14.50 -12.58
C GLY A 296 15.95 15.74 -12.96
N LEU A 297 15.48 15.81 -14.20
CA LEU A 297 14.69 16.96 -14.65
C LEU A 297 13.34 17.00 -13.93
N GLU A 298 13.02 18.14 -13.30
CA GLU A 298 11.78 18.32 -12.53
C GLU A 298 11.60 17.22 -11.44
N LEU A 299 12.73 16.73 -10.89
CA LEU A 299 12.69 15.76 -9.82
C LEU A 299 12.40 16.48 -8.51
N GLU A 300 11.33 16.08 -7.86
CA GLU A 300 10.82 16.67 -6.63
C GLU A 300 10.52 15.58 -5.60
N PHE A 301 10.61 15.96 -4.33
CA PHE A 301 10.11 15.19 -3.19
C PHE A 301 9.67 16.14 -2.09
N ASP A 302 8.71 15.72 -1.29
CA ASP A 302 8.27 16.48 -0.14
C ASP A 302 9.21 16.24 1.05
N ARG A 303 9.85 17.30 1.55
CA ARG A 303 10.73 17.22 2.73
C ARG A 303 9.98 16.94 4.01
N ASP A 304 8.71 17.26 4.03
CA ASP A 304 7.78 17.07 5.14
C ASP A 304 6.90 15.82 4.96
N ALA A 305 7.18 15.00 3.94
CA ALA A 305 6.42 13.81 3.54
C ALA A 305 6.01 12.93 4.73
N LEU A 306 6.94 12.71 5.64
CA LEU A 306 6.75 11.78 6.76
C LEU A 306 6.10 12.41 8.00
N ASN A 307 5.85 13.72 8.01
CA ASN A 307 5.23 14.41 9.15
C ASN A 307 3.81 13.89 9.42
N SER A 308 3.04 13.56 8.38
CA SER A 308 1.70 13.00 8.53
C SER A 308 1.72 11.59 9.13
N ALA A 309 2.67 10.75 8.74
CA ALA A 309 2.87 9.43 9.32
C ALA A 309 3.32 9.52 10.79
N MET A 310 4.22 10.45 11.13
CA MET A 310 4.61 10.72 12.52
C MET A 310 3.43 11.21 13.36
N ALA A 311 2.59 12.08 12.82
CA ALA A 311 1.36 12.51 13.50
C ALA A 311 0.39 11.34 13.69
N SER A 312 0.28 10.42 12.74
CA SER A 312 -0.54 9.22 12.86
C SER A 312 -0.02 8.26 13.92
N ILE A 313 1.30 8.16 14.12
CA ILE A 313 1.90 7.41 15.24
C ILE A 313 1.44 7.97 16.59
N GLU A 314 1.48 9.30 16.76
CA GLU A 314 1.01 9.92 18.00
C GLU A 314 -0.50 9.73 18.21
N GLN A 315 -1.29 9.89 17.15
CA GLN A 315 -2.74 9.63 17.21
C GLN A 315 -3.04 8.15 17.53
N GLY A 316 -2.24 7.22 17.02
CA GLY A 316 -2.39 5.79 17.28
C GLY A 316 -2.40 5.45 18.76
N ARG A 317 -1.63 6.16 19.57
CA ARG A 317 -1.58 5.98 21.03
C ARG A 317 -2.93 6.21 21.71
N GLU A 318 -3.76 7.13 21.19
CA GLU A 318 -5.11 7.37 21.72
C GLU A 318 -6.01 6.15 21.54
N PHE A 319 -5.76 5.37 20.51
CA PHE A 319 -6.51 4.15 20.17
C PHE A 319 -5.85 2.87 20.70
N GLY A 320 -4.75 3.01 21.50
CA GLY A 320 -4.03 1.88 22.10
C GLY A 320 -3.08 1.16 21.14
N ILE A 321 -2.62 1.87 20.11
CA ILE A 321 -1.61 1.40 19.17
C ILE A 321 -0.27 2.01 19.59
N GLU A 322 0.63 1.17 20.06
CA GLU A 322 1.98 1.59 20.44
C GLU A 322 2.96 1.32 19.30
N TRP A 323 3.76 2.35 19.03
CA TRP A 323 4.82 2.29 18.01
C TRP A 323 6.17 1.98 18.65
#